data_c2159e0675865e49ceb69bb139540d0b
#
_entry.id   c2159e0675865e49ceb69bb139540d0b
#
_cell.length_a   1.000
_cell.length_b   1.000
_cell.length_c   1.000
_cell.angle_alpha   90.00
_cell.angle_beta   90.00
_cell.angle_gamma   90.00
#
_symmetry.space_group_name_H-M   'P 1'
#
loop_
_entity.id
_entity.type
_entity.pdbx_description
1 polymer ?
#
loop_
_entity_poly.entity_id
_entity_poly.type
_entity_poly.pdbx_seq_one_letter_code
_entity_poly.pdbx_strand_id
1 'polypeptide(L)'
;APWEHGVSEFEKAGFTPVASDLVKPFRVAESPVQIECKVIDIKEFGDGGGSGKLIMAQVMKMHVKEEVLGEDGKIDPFKMNLVGRMGGSWYCLPERDSMFELSQPMKVTLGYDRYPAEVRLSKVLTGNDLGRLAGIQGEPTQEELASGIEWLKENGEYPLDLSDWHSRELGALELLGFDRIREAAALLLL
;
A
#
# COMPACT_ATOMS: atom_id res chain seq x y z
N ALA A 1 29.41 -3.77 4.65
CA ALA A 1 30.81 -3.54 5.04
C ALA A 1 31.69 -3.71 3.81
N PRO A 2 32.74 -2.90 3.63
CA PRO A 2 33.66 -3.08 2.51
C PRO A 2 34.60 -4.27 2.85
N TRP A 3 34.26 -5.44 2.32
CA TRP A 3 35.11 -6.61 2.39
C TRP A 3 36.15 -6.58 1.27
N GLU A 4 37.26 -7.25 1.50
CA GLU A 4 38.31 -7.41 0.45
C GLU A 4 37.76 -8.20 -0.74
N HIS A 5 38.31 -7.95 -1.92
CA HIS A 5 37.93 -8.67 -3.12
C HIS A 5 38.20 -10.19 -2.97
N GLY A 6 37.19 -11.00 -3.31
CA GLY A 6 37.25 -12.46 -3.18
C GLY A 6 36.64 -13.01 -1.86
N VAL A 7 36.28 -12.14 -0.90
CA VAL A 7 35.55 -12.58 0.29
C VAL A 7 34.09 -12.85 -0.08
N SER A 8 33.58 -14.02 0.28
CA SER A 8 32.18 -14.38 0.08
C SER A 8 31.28 -13.70 1.14
N GLU A 9 30.39 -12.83 0.69
CA GLU A 9 29.38 -12.20 1.57
C GLU A 9 28.34 -13.20 2.07
N PHE A 10 28.10 -14.31 1.35
CA PHE A 10 27.25 -15.40 1.84
C PHE A 10 27.78 -15.97 3.17
N GLU A 11 29.08 -16.28 3.21
CA GLU A 11 29.72 -16.81 4.42
C GLU A 11 29.69 -15.78 5.57
N LYS A 12 29.98 -14.52 5.26
CA LYS A 12 30.03 -13.45 6.28
C LYS A 12 28.67 -13.09 6.84
N ALA A 13 27.62 -13.18 6.04
CA ALA A 13 26.24 -12.91 6.45
C ALA A 13 25.50 -14.15 6.94
N GLY A 14 26.07 -15.35 6.77
CA GLY A 14 25.44 -16.61 7.15
C GLY A 14 24.29 -17.03 6.24
N PHE A 15 24.33 -16.61 4.97
CA PHE A 15 23.31 -16.99 3.98
C PHE A 15 23.76 -18.22 3.18
N THR A 16 22.77 -18.97 2.69
CA THR A 16 22.98 -20.17 1.90
C THR A 16 22.89 -19.86 0.39
N PRO A 17 23.98 -20.04 -0.37
CA PRO A 17 23.95 -19.86 -1.83
C PRO A 17 23.20 -21.00 -2.52
N VAL A 18 22.30 -20.63 -3.46
CA VAL A 18 21.57 -21.57 -4.34
C VAL A 18 21.90 -21.25 -5.79
N ALA A 19 22.21 -22.23 -6.60
CA ALA A 19 22.45 -22.04 -8.01
C ALA A 19 21.26 -21.40 -8.72
N SER A 20 21.54 -20.43 -9.57
CA SER A 20 20.54 -19.84 -10.47
C SER A 20 20.31 -20.73 -11.68
N ASP A 21 19.16 -20.59 -12.33
CA ASP A 21 18.79 -21.39 -13.49
C ASP A 21 19.27 -20.78 -14.81
N LEU A 22 19.25 -19.45 -14.91
CA LEU A 22 19.49 -18.72 -16.16
C LEU A 22 20.74 -17.80 -16.11
N VAL A 23 21.22 -17.47 -14.90
CA VAL A 23 22.38 -16.57 -14.72
C VAL A 23 23.44 -17.23 -13.84
N LYS A 24 24.68 -16.71 -13.90
CA LYS A 24 25.80 -17.29 -13.13
C LYS A 24 25.77 -16.96 -11.63
N PRO A 25 25.37 -15.74 -11.18
CA PRO A 25 25.34 -15.42 -9.77
C PRO A 25 24.40 -16.32 -8.98
N PHE A 26 24.78 -16.63 -7.74
CA PHE A 26 23.94 -17.41 -6.83
C PHE A 26 22.77 -16.59 -6.30
N ARG A 27 21.68 -17.27 -5.98
CA ARG A 27 20.52 -16.75 -5.24
C ARG A 27 20.72 -17.00 -3.75
N VAL A 28 19.96 -16.29 -2.92
CA VAL A 28 19.93 -16.44 -1.46
C VAL A 28 18.78 -17.39 -1.09
N ALA A 29 19.09 -18.56 -0.50
CA ALA A 29 18.06 -19.57 -0.16
C ALA A 29 17.02 -19.04 0.83
N GLU A 30 17.41 -18.21 1.77
CA GLU A 30 16.55 -17.65 2.81
C GLU A 30 15.55 -16.62 2.27
N SER A 31 15.88 -15.97 1.14
CA SER A 31 15.00 -14.96 0.54
C SER A 31 13.70 -15.60 0.00
N PRO A 32 12.52 -15.11 0.41
CA PRO A 32 11.26 -15.67 -0.06
C PRO A 32 10.95 -15.33 -1.53
N VAL A 33 11.52 -14.25 -2.05
CA VAL A 33 11.46 -13.86 -3.46
C VAL A 33 12.87 -13.65 -3.97
N GLN A 34 13.20 -14.29 -5.09
CA GLN A 34 14.53 -14.23 -5.71
C GLN A 34 14.36 -13.96 -7.20
N ILE A 35 15.14 -13.02 -7.72
CA ILE A 35 15.00 -12.56 -9.11
C ILE A 35 16.34 -12.74 -9.84
N GLU A 36 16.32 -13.50 -10.93
CA GLU A 36 17.46 -13.63 -11.84
C GLU A 36 17.40 -12.51 -12.88
N CYS A 37 18.43 -11.70 -12.92
CA CYS A 37 18.47 -10.51 -13.75
C CYS A 37 19.70 -10.49 -14.68
N LYS A 38 19.50 -9.89 -15.85
CA LYS A 38 20.58 -9.50 -16.77
C LYS A 38 20.74 -7.99 -16.77
N VAL A 39 21.91 -7.48 -16.39
CA VAL A 39 22.19 -6.05 -16.42
C VAL A 39 22.12 -5.55 -17.87
N ILE A 40 21.37 -4.48 -18.10
CA ILE A 40 21.21 -3.80 -19.39
C ILE A 40 22.14 -2.60 -19.45
N ASP A 41 22.16 -1.79 -18.37
CA ASP A 41 22.95 -0.57 -18.30
C ASP A 41 23.28 -0.21 -16.85
N ILE A 42 24.37 0.53 -16.66
CA ILE A 42 24.78 1.08 -15.36
C ILE A 42 25.07 2.56 -15.57
N LYS A 43 24.27 3.42 -14.98
CA LYS A 43 24.42 4.86 -15.03
C LYS A 43 25.01 5.39 -13.73
N GLU A 44 26.15 6.04 -13.82
CA GLU A 44 26.81 6.67 -12.67
C GLU A 44 26.40 8.16 -12.57
N PHE A 45 26.13 8.60 -11.35
CA PHE A 45 25.76 9.98 -11.03
C PHE A 45 26.84 10.65 -10.18
N GLY A 46 27.88 11.13 -10.85
CA GLY A 46 29.00 11.83 -10.22
C GLY A 46 30.17 10.92 -9.82
N ASP A 47 31.32 11.54 -9.59
CA ASP A 47 32.61 10.88 -9.35
C ASP A 47 33.07 10.96 -7.87
N GLY A 48 32.27 11.60 -7.01
CA GLY A 48 32.61 11.83 -5.60
C GLY A 48 32.12 10.74 -4.65
N GLY A 49 32.67 10.73 -3.44
CA GLY A 49 32.18 9.86 -2.37
C GLY A 49 30.70 10.11 -2.07
N GLY A 50 29.86 9.05 -2.08
CA GLY A 50 28.41 9.15 -1.93
C GLY A 50 27.62 9.31 -3.23
N SER A 51 28.30 9.35 -4.39
CA SER A 51 27.62 9.32 -5.70
C SER A 51 26.85 8.01 -5.90
N GLY A 52 25.65 8.12 -6.49
CA GLY A 52 24.78 6.97 -6.75
C GLY A 52 25.11 6.27 -8.07
N LYS A 53 24.84 4.98 -8.15
CA LYS A 53 24.83 4.20 -9.38
C LYS A 53 23.43 3.62 -9.59
N LEU A 54 22.84 3.86 -10.77
CA LEU A 54 21.58 3.23 -11.20
C LEU A 54 21.93 2.01 -12.06
N ILE A 55 21.58 0.84 -11.56
CA ILE A 55 21.75 -0.42 -12.30
C ILE A 55 20.37 -0.77 -12.90
N MET A 56 20.30 -0.79 -14.23
CA MET A 56 19.11 -1.23 -14.96
C MET A 56 19.29 -2.68 -15.38
N ALA A 57 18.32 -3.52 -15.06
CA ALA A 57 18.39 -4.94 -15.35
C ALA A 57 17.06 -5.48 -15.85
N GLN A 58 17.13 -6.41 -16.79
CA GLN A 58 16.01 -7.18 -17.28
C GLN A 58 15.79 -8.37 -16.35
N VAL A 59 14.57 -8.54 -15.87
CA VAL A 59 14.14 -9.74 -15.13
C VAL A 59 14.06 -10.91 -16.12
N MET A 60 14.83 -11.96 -15.84
CA MET A 60 14.87 -13.18 -16.63
C MET A 60 14.00 -14.29 -16.03
N LYS A 61 14.02 -14.41 -14.71
CA LYS A 61 13.22 -15.38 -13.95
C LYS A 61 12.97 -14.88 -12.54
N MET A 62 11.79 -15.20 -12.02
CA MET A 62 11.44 -14.95 -10.63
C MET A 62 11.14 -16.29 -9.94
N HIS A 63 11.68 -16.47 -8.74
CA HIS A 63 11.39 -17.59 -7.85
C HIS A 63 10.65 -17.03 -6.63
N VAL A 64 9.50 -17.59 -6.33
CA VAL A 64 8.67 -17.20 -5.18
C VAL A 64 8.37 -18.45 -4.38
N LYS A 65 8.63 -18.39 -3.06
CA LYS A 65 8.26 -19.50 -2.17
C LYS A 65 6.75 -19.50 -1.96
N GLU A 66 6.15 -20.69 -1.92
CA GLU A 66 4.70 -20.85 -1.72
C GLU A 66 4.21 -20.26 -0.40
N GLU A 67 5.06 -20.28 0.64
CA GLU A 67 4.75 -19.76 1.97
C GLU A 67 4.36 -18.28 2.00
N VAL A 68 4.79 -17.48 0.99
CA VAL A 68 4.46 -16.05 0.89
C VAL A 68 3.33 -15.75 -0.08
N LEU A 69 2.70 -16.78 -0.64
CA LEU A 69 1.55 -16.60 -1.54
C LEU A 69 0.24 -16.56 -0.73
N GLY A 70 -0.66 -15.70 -1.16
CA GLY A 70 -2.06 -15.65 -0.74
C GLY A 70 -2.89 -16.75 -1.43
N GLU A 71 -4.16 -16.86 -1.05
CA GLU A 71 -5.10 -17.81 -1.65
C GLU A 71 -5.36 -17.52 -3.14
N ASP A 72 -5.19 -16.28 -3.56
CA ASP A 72 -5.30 -15.81 -4.95
C ASP A 72 -4.04 -16.08 -5.80
N GLY A 73 -3.01 -16.71 -5.21
CA GLY A 73 -1.74 -17.01 -5.87
C GLY A 73 -0.81 -15.82 -6.04
N LYS A 74 -1.13 -14.64 -5.48
CA LYS A 74 -0.27 -13.47 -5.47
C LYS A 74 0.57 -13.41 -4.20
N ILE A 75 1.64 -12.61 -4.23
CA ILE A 75 2.45 -12.36 -3.05
C ILE A 75 1.60 -11.61 -2.01
N ASP A 76 1.47 -12.21 -0.83
CA ASP A 76 0.78 -11.60 0.32
C ASP A 76 1.77 -10.72 1.10
N PRO A 77 1.56 -9.41 1.16
CA PRO A 77 2.47 -8.49 1.85
C PRO A 77 2.59 -8.79 3.35
N PHE A 78 1.57 -9.40 3.96
CA PHE A 78 1.60 -9.76 5.38
C PHE A 78 2.45 -11.01 5.66
N LYS A 79 2.57 -11.91 4.69
CA LYS A 79 3.43 -13.09 4.78
C LYS A 79 4.90 -12.80 4.45
N MET A 80 5.16 -11.66 3.79
CA MET A 80 6.51 -11.27 3.37
C MET A 80 7.41 -10.82 4.52
N ASN A 81 6.85 -10.43 5.66
CA ASN A 81 7.58 -9.88 6.81
C ASN A 81 8.58 -8.79 6.39
N LEU A 82 8.07 -7.76 5.73
CA LEU A 82 8.87 -6.71 5.11
C LEU A 82 9.54 -5.81 6.14
N VAL A 83 10.68 -5.25 5.78
CA VAL A 83 11.38 -4.22 6.54
C VAL A 83 11.50 -2.98 5.68
N GLY A 84 10.95 -1.86 6.16
CA GLY A 84 11.08 -0.56 5.51
C GLY A 84 12.26 0.23 6.06
N ARG A 85 13.02 0.90 5.17
CA ARG A 85 14.07 1.83 5.61
C ARG A 85 13.52 3.26 5.67
N MET A 86 13.68 3.90 6.84
CA MET A 86 13.12 5.21 7.16
C MET A 86 14.13 6.36 7.11
N GLY A 87 15.33 6.09 6.60
CA GLY A 87 16.43 7.06 6.53
C GLY A 87 17.42 6.92 7.70
N GLY A 88 18.66 7.34 7.49
CA GLY A 88 19.73 7.18 8.46
C GLY A 88 19.88 5.71 8.88
N SER A 89 19.78 5.46 10.18
CA SER A 89 19.84 4.13 10.79
C SER A 89 18.46 3.60 11.24
N TRP A 90 17.36 4.26 10.81
CA TRP A 90 16.01 3.89 11.21
C TRP A 90 15.39 2.91 10.23
N TYR A 91 14.70 1.90 10.79
CA TYR A 91 13.91 0.92 10.05
C TYR A 91 12.54 0.78 10.71
N CYS A 92 11.53 0.36 9.94
CA CYS A 92 10.22 -0.02 10.46
C CYS A 92 9.87 -1.45 10.03
N LEU A 93 9.07 -2.10 10.87
CA LEU A 93 8.40 -3.35 10.54
C LEU A 93 6.93 -3.00 10.29
N PRO A 94 6.42 -3.07 9.05
CA PRO A 94 5.01 -2.89 8.78
C PRO A 94 4.22 -4.03 9.43
N GLU A 95 3.43 -3.70 10.44
CA GLU A 95 2.50 -4.63 11.07
C GLU A 95 1.12 -4.52 10.41
N ARG A 96 0.26 -5.53 10.61
CA ARG A 96 -1.07 -5.57 9.98
C ARG A 96 -1.87 -4.30 10.24
N ASP A 97 -1.85 -3.78 11.46
CA ASP A 97 -2.60 -2.58 11.87
C ASP A 97 -2.05 -1.27 11.29
N SER A 98 -0.84 -1.29 10.74
CA SER A 98 -0.19 -0.15 10.07
C SER A 98 -0.31 -0.19 8.55
N MET A 99 -0.88 -1.27 8.00
CA MET A 99 -1.01 -1.49 6.56
C MET A 99 -2.47 -1.41 6.13
N PHE A 100 -2.74 -0.72 5.05
CA PHE A 100 -4.06 -0.63 4.45
C PHE A 100 -3.93 -0.70 2.93
N GLU A 101 -4.95 -1.24 2.29
CA GLU A 101 -5.01 -1.33 0.83
C GLU A 101 -5.65 -0.05 0.25
N LEU A 102 -4.99 0.53 -0.74
CA LEU A 102 -5.56 1.57 -1.60
C LEU A 102 -5.70 1.01 -3.00
N SER A 103 -6.93 0.81 -3.43
CA SER A 103 -7.21 0.40 -4.80
C SER A 103 -6.72 1.46 -5.78
N GLN A 104 -5.93 1.03 -6.77
CA GLN A 104 -5.51 1.93 -7.83
C GLN A 104 -6.70 2.29 -8.72
N PRO A 105 -6.99 3.59 -8.94
CA PRO A 105 -8.09 3.99 -9.79
C PRO A 105 -7.79 3.62 -11.25
N MET A 106 -8.60 2.72 -11.80
CA MET A 106 -8.53 2.32 -13.22
C MET A 106 -9.34 3.24 -14.12
N LYS A 107 -10.14 4.14 -13.56
CA LYS A 107 -11.00 5.12 -14.23
C LYS A 107 -10.92 6.46 -13.50
N VAL A 108 -11.54 7.48 -14.08
CA VAL A 108 -11.66 8.80 -13.44
C VAL A 108 -12.37 8.64 -12.09
N THR A 109 -11.75 9.15 -11.04
CA THR A 109 -12.29 9.15 -9.68
C THR A 109 -13.08 10.43 -9.42
N LEU A 110 -13.89 10.42 -8.36
CA LEU A 110 -14.67 11.58 -7.94
C LEU A 110 -13.78 12.82 -7.69
N GLY A 111 -12.65 12.59 -7.03
CA GLY A 111 -11.69 13.65 -6.69
C GLY A 111 -12.02 14.36 -5.37
N TYR A 112 -10.98 14.88 -4.73
CA TYR A 112 -11.07 15.62 -3.47
C TYR A 112 -11.84 16.94 -3.61
N ASP A 113 -11.70 17.60 -4.76
CA ASP A 113 -12.31 18.89 -5.08
C ASP A 113 -13.84 18.82 -5.22
N ARG A 114 -14.39 17.62 -5.43
CA ARG A 114 -15.83 17.41 -5.51
C ARG A 114 -16.55 17.59 -4.17
N TYR A 115 -15.85 17.36 -3.07
CA TYR A 115 -16.42 17.48 -1.74
C TYR A 115 -16.52 18.94 -1.28
N PRO A 116 -17.58 19.33 -0.53
CA PRO A 116 -17.72 20.66 0.03
C PRO A 116 -16.58 20.96 1.03
N ALA A 117 -16.42 22.25 1.35
CA ALA A 117 -15.32 22.72 2.21
C ALA A 117 -15.38 22.07 3.61
N GLU A 118 -16.57 21.83 4.12
CA GLU A 118 -16.81 21.19 5.41
C GLU A 118 -16.20 19.78 5.47
N VAL A 119 -16.35 18.98 4.42
CA VAL A 119 -15.70 17.65 4.29
C VAL A 119 -14.19 17.81 4.19
N ARG A 120 -13.73 18.68 3.29
CA ARG A 120 -12.30 18.82 3.00
C ARG A 120 -11.49 19.37 4.17
N LEU A 121 -12.12 20.15 5.04
CA LEU A 121 -11.51 20.77 6.21
C LEU A 121 -11.94 20.09 7.53
N SER A 122 -12.58 18.93 7.44
CA SER A 122 -12.97 18.14 8.59
C SER A 122 -11.80 17.91 9.55
N LYS A 123 -12.10 17.95 10.84
CA LYS A 123 -11.15 17.60 11.91
C LYS A 123 -11.41 16.19 12.45
N VAL A 124 -12.45 15.54 11.97
CA VAL A 124 -12.86 14.19 12.35
C VAL A 124 -12.36 13.18 11.33
N LEU A 125 -12.53 13.47 10.03
CA LEU A 125 -12.03 12.63 8.95
C LEU A 125 -10.51 12.76 8.83
N THR A 126 -9.82 11.63 8.76
CA THR A 126 -8.38 11.59 8.55
C THR A 126 -8.02 11.84 7.08
N GLY A 127 -6.74 12.12 6.78
CA GLY A 127 -6.27 12.22 5.40
C GLY A 127 -6.45 10.91 4.62
N ASN A 128 -6.43 9.75 5.29
CA ASN A 128 -6.73 8.47 4.69
C ASN A 128 -8.21 8.35 4.30
N ASP A 129 -9.12 8.78 5.16
CA ASP A 129 -10.56 8.78 4.87
C ASP A 129 -10.88 9.66 3.68
N LEU A 130 -10.31 10.87 3.64
CA LEU A 130 -10.45 11.79 2.52
C LEU A 130 -9.88 11.21 1.22
N GLY A 131 -8.75 10.49 1.29
CA GLY A 131 -8.16 9.79 0.15
C GLY A 131 -9.07 8.67 -0.38
N ARG A 132 -9.66 7.86 0.51
CA ARG A 132 -10.62 6.80 0.13
C ARG A 132 -11.88 7.38 -0.50
N LEU A 133 -12.45 8.43 0.07
CA LEU A 133 -13.61 9.15 -0.46
C LEU A 133 -13.31 9.74 -1.85
N ALA A 134 -12.17 10.41 -2.03
CA ALA A 134 -11.76 10.97 -3.32
C ALA A 134 -11.50 9.89 -4.39
N GLY A 135 -11.13 8.69 -3.97
CA GLY A 135 -10.79 7.57 -4.84
C GLY A 135 -11.98 6.83 -5.44
N ILE A 136 -13.23 7.07 -5.02
CA ILE A 136 -14.39 6.39 -5.59
C ILE A 136 -14.59 6.75 -7.06
N GLN A 137 -15.12 5.79 -7.83
CA GLN A 137 -15.39 5.99 -9.26
C GLN A 137 -16.82 6.47 -9.48
N GLY A 138 -16.97 7.61 -10.14
CA GLY A 138 -18.27 8.23 -10.43
C GLY A 138 -19.00 8.77 -9.18
N GLU A 139 -20.12 9.44 -9.41
CA GLU A 139 -20.95 10.00 -8.34
C GLU A 139 -21.64 8.88 -7.54
N PRO A 140 -21.78 9.02 -6.22
CA PRO A 140 -22.62 8.12 -5.42
C PRO A 140 -24.09 8.22 -5.86
N THR A 141 -24.81 7.13 -5.73
CA THR A 141 -26.22 7.03 -6.11
C THR A 141 -27.17 7.26 -4.94
N GLN A 142 -28.44 7.54 -5.24
CA GLN A 142 -29.49 7.63 -4.22
C GLN A 142 -29.73 6.28 -3.53
N GLU A 143 -29.47 5.17 -4.20
CA GLU A 143 -29.58 3.83 -3.62
C GLU A 143 -28.48 3.60 -2.58
N GLU A 144 -27.24 4.04 -2.88
CA GLU A 144 -26.13 3.99 -1.92
C GLU A 144 -26.39 4.88 -0.71
N LEU A 145 -26.96 6.06 -0.89
CA LEU A 145 -27.39 6.92 0.21
C LEU A 145 -28.43 6.23 1.08
N ALA A 146 -29.49 5.66 0.47
CA ALA A 146 -30.54 4.97 1.20
C ALA A 146 -29.99 3.76 1.97
N SER A 147 -29.10 2.97 1.34
CA SER A 147 -28.43 1.84 1.95
C SER A 147 -27.58 2.27 3.17
N GLY A 148 -26.83 3.37 3.04
CA GLY A 148 -26.03 3.90 4.15
C GLY A 148 -26.89 4.36 5.33
N ILE A 149 -27.99 5.08 5.05
CA ILE A 149 -28.95 5.53 6.08
C ILE A 149 -29.60 4.35 6.79
N GLU A 150 -30.03 3.32 6.06
CA GLU A 150 -30.63 2.13 6.63
C GLU A 150 -29.65 1.39 7.53
N TRP A 151 -28.42 1.20 7.05
CA TRP A 151 -27.37 0.57 7.82
C TRP A 151 -27.07 1.33 9.13
N LEU A 152 -26.97 2.67 9.09
CA LEU A 152 -26.75 3.50 10.27
C LEU A 152 -27.90 3.45 11.27
N LYS A 153 -29.15 3.31 10.83
CA LYS A 153 -30.32 3.13 11.72
C LYS A 153 -30.28 1.82 12.49
N GLU A 154 -29.73 0.78 11.87
CA GLU A 154 -29.66 -0.56 12.44
C GLU A 154 -28.41 -0.78 13.30
N ASN A 155 -27.28 -0.20 12.91
CA ASN A 155 -25.95 -0.53 13.44
C ASN A 155 -25.19 0.68 14.00
N GLY A 156 -25.63 1.92 13.72
CA GLY A 156 -24.93 3.14 14.11
C GLY A 156 -24.91 3.34 15.62
N GLU A 157 -23.82 3.90 16.13
CA GLU A 157 -23.67 4.22 17.55
C GLU A 157 -24.52 5.44 17.97
N TYR A 158 -24.80 6.33 16.98
CA TYR A 158 -25.48 7.61 17.23
C TYR A 158 -26.71 7.76 16.34
N PRO A 159 -27.79 8.46 16.85
CA PRO A 159 -28.94 8.81 16.02
C PRO A 159 -28.49 9.70 14.82
N LEU A 160 -28.89 9.32 13.61
CA LEU A 160 -28.57 10.07 12.42
C LEU A 160 -29.58 11.21 12.19
N ASP A 161 -29.08 12.46 12.19
CA ASP A 161 -29.81 13.64 11.73
C ASP A 161 -29.21 14.14 10.42
N LEU A 162 -29.94 13.96 9.32
CA LEU A 162 -29.49 14.37 7.98
C LEU A 162 -29.43 15.89 7.79
N SER A 163 -30.09 16.68 8.65
CA SER A 163 -30.03 18.14 8.61
C SER A 163 -28.80 18.71 9.32
N ASP A 164 -28.21 17.95 10.22
CA ASP A 164 -27.02 18.33 10.97
C ASP A 164 -25.74 17.81 10.30
N TRP A 165 -24.82 18.74 9.97
CA TRP A 165 -23.55 18.38 9.36
C TRP A 165 -22.72 17.44 10.22
N HIS A 166 -22.60 17.72 11.51
CA HIS A 166 -21.78 16.92 12.41
C HIS A 166 -22.31 15.48 12.55
N SER A 167 -23.63 15.33 12.58
CA SER A 167 -24.28 14.02 12.60
C SER A 167 -23.98 13.22 11.31
N ARG A 168 -24.04 13.87 10.15
CA ARG A 168 -23.66 13.24 8.87
C ARG A 168 -22.18 12.83 8.83
N GLU A 169 -21.31 13.70 9.35
CA GLU A 169 -19.87 13.45 9.42
C GLU A 169 -19.53 12.22 10.29
N LEU A 170 -20.16 12.10 11.48
CA LEU A 170 -20.00 10.93 12.36
C LEU A 170 -20.54 9.67 11.69
N GLY A 171 -21.74 9.72 11.10
CA GLY A 171 -22.30 8.59 10.37
C GLY A 171 -21.42 8.15 9.19
N ALA A 172 -20.81 9.09 8.47
CA ALA A 172 -19.86 8.77 7.40
C ALA A 172 -18.59 8.10 7.94
N LEU A 173 -18.09 8.54 9.09
CA LEU A 173 -16.93 7.92 9.73
C LEU A 173 -17.22 6.46 10.14
N GLU A 174 -18.43 6.20 10.70
CA GLU A 174 -18.85 4.83 11.00
C GLU A 174 -18.93 3.96 9.73
N LEU A 175 -19.55 4.45 8.66
CA LEU A 175 -19.61 3.75 7.37
C LEU A 175 -18.20 3.44 6.81
N LEU A 176 -17.28 4.39 6.91
CA LEU A 176 -15.88 4.21 6.50
C LEU A 176 -15.16 3.12 7.31
N GLY A 177 -15.46 3.02 8.60
CA GLY A 177 -14.94 1.98 9.48
C GLY A 177 -15.35 0.56 9.06
N PHE A 178 -16.49 0.42 8.37
CA PHE A 178 -17.02 -0.83 7.82
C PHE A 178 -16.82 -0.96 6.30
N ASP A 179 -15.91 -0.19 5.74
CA ASP A 179 -15.55 -0.20 4.30
C ASP A 179 -16.70 0.17 3.34
N ARG A 180 -17.72 0.87 3.85
CA ARG A 180 -18.88 1.35 3.09
C ARG A 180 -18.62 2.73 2.50
N ILE A 181 -17.58 2.83 1.68
CA ILE A 181 -17.01 4.12 1.23
C ILE A 181 -18.00 4.91 0.37
N ARG A 182 -18.75 4.24 -0.52
CA ARG A 182 -19.68 4.90 -1.43
C ARG A 182 -20.90 5.44 -0.71
N GLU A 183 -21.39 4.73 0.29
CA GLU A 183 -22.47 5.16 1.17
C GLU A 183 -22.04 6.36 2.03
N ALA A 184 -20.81 6.33 2.57
CA ALA A 184 -20.22 7.46 3.28
C ALA A 184 -20.11 8.70 2.38
N ALA A 185 -19.63 8.52 1.14
CA ALA A 185 -19.55 9.60 0.15
C ALA A 185 -20.92 10.18 -0.19
N ALA A 186 -21.95 9.33 -0.38
CA ALA A 186 -23.32 9.75 -0.63
C ALA A 186 -23.88 10.60 0.52
N LEU A 187 -23.58 10.23 1.77
CA LEU A 187 -24.01 10.94 2.96
C LEU A 187 -23.33 12.31 3.11
N LEU A 188 -22.06 12.42 2.75
CA LEU A 188 -21.29 13.67 2.83
C LEU A 188 -21.55 14.65 1.68
N LEU A 189 -22.17 14.19 0.60
CA LEU A 189 -22.53 15.00 -0.56
C LEU A 189 -23.99 15.49 -0.54
N LEU A 190 -24.77 15.14 0.52
CA LEU A 190 -26.07 15.73 0.81
C LEU A 190 -25.93 17.22 1.19
#